data_9ccdf47a7fa694ce4298b252c02cea18
#
_entry.id   9ccdf47a7fa694ce4298b252c02cea18
#
_cell.length_a   1.000
_cell.length_b   1.000
_cell.length_c   1.000
_cell.angle_alpha   90.00
_cell.angle_beta   90.00
_cell.angle_gamma   90.00
#
_symmetry.space_group_name_H-M   'P 1'
#
loop_
_entity.id
_entity.type
_entity.pdbx_description
1 polymer ?
#
loop_
_entity_poly.entity_id
_entity_poly.type
_entity_poly.pdbx_seq_one_letter_code
_entity_poly.pdbx_strand_id
1 'polypeptide(L)'
;MVRNLLVLFLIIIFSVFLGYLTSSKAEDTGALSITTTPVRGAIYIDSIFKGTSFWSGYLDVGSHVVSFGNVDGYVRPPSQTVTVIADQTYYVIGAYRKLF
;
A
#
# COMPACT_ATOMS: atom_id res chain seq x y z
N MET A 1 16.99 -11.53 -47.94
CA MET A 1 17.56 -10.44 -47.09
C MET A 1 16.53 -9.67 -46.35
N VAL A 2 15.52 -9.14 -47.02
CA VAL A 2 14.48 -8.35 -46.37
C VAL A 2 13.72 -9.15 -45.31
N ARG A 3 13.50 -10.44 -45.59
CA ARG A 3 12.78 -11.33 -44.68
C ARG A 3 13.53 -11.58 -43.38
N ASN A 4 14.86 -11.70 -43.43
CA ASN A 4 15.69 -11.87 -42.24
C ASN A 4 15.71 -10.60 -41.37
N LEU A 5 15.69 -9.44 -42.00
CA LEU A 5 15.66 -8.17 -41.30
C LEU A 5 14.37 -8.01 -40.51
N LEU A 6 13.23 -8.43 -41.10
CA LEU A 6 11.93 -8.35 -40.45
C LEU A 6 11.85 -9.26 -39.21
N VAL A 7 12.38 -10.47 -39.33
CA VAL A 7 12.39 -11.43 -38.22
C VAL A 7 13.25 -10.89 -37.08
N LEU A 8 14.40 -10.30 -37.38
CA LEU A 8 15.29 -9.71 -36.38
C LEU A 8 14.60 -8.55 -35.66
N PHE A 9 13.88 -7.71 -36.40
CA PHE A 9 13.16 -6.58 -35.83
C PHE A 9 12.08 -7.05 -34.86
N LEU A 10 11.31 -8.08 -35.20
CA LEU A 10 10.31 -8.66 -34.34
C LEU A 10 10.89 -9.24 -33.05
N ILE A 11 12.03 -9.89 -33.12
CA ILE A 11 12.71 -10.44 -31.94
C ILE A 11 13.12 -9.31 -30.99
N ILE A 12 13.64 -8.23 -31.52
CA ILE A 12 14.07 -7.08 -30.71
C ILE A 12 12.87 -6.44 -29.99
N ILE A 13 11.74 -6.24 -30.67
CA ILE A 13 10.54 -5.70 -30.08
C ILE A 13 10.01 -6.59 -28.97
N PHE A 14 10.01 -7.89 -29.17
CA PHE A 14 9.57 -8.85 -28.16
C PHE A 14 10.45 -8.82 -26.93
N SER A 15 11.77 -8.72 -27.10
CA SER A 15 12.71 -8.63 -25.98
C SER A 15 12.49 -7.38 -25.15
N VAL A 16 12.27 -6.23 -25.77
CA VAL A 16 12.01 -4.97 -25.08
C VAL A 16 10.69 -5.06 -24.29
N PHE A 17 9.67 -5.62 -24.89
CA PHE A 17 8.38 -5.79 -24.22
C PHE A 17 8.50 -6.71 -23.00
N LEU A 18 9.21 -7.80 -23.11
CA LEU A 18 9.44 -8.73 -22.00
C LEU A 18 10.24 -8.06 -20.88
N GLY A 19 11.25 -7.27 -21.21
CA GLY A 19 12.04 -6.54 -20.24
C GLY A 19 11.20 -5.51 -19.49
N TYR A 20 10.31 -4.84 -20.18
CA TYR A 20 9.40 -3.88 -19.56
C TYR A 20 8.48 -4.58 -18.56
N LEU A 21 7.86 -5.69 -18.91
CA LEU A 21 7.00 -6.45 -18.01
C LEU A 21 7.75 -6.94 -16.79
N THR A 22 8.98 -7.39 -16.97
CA THR A 22 9.81 -7.84 -15.85
C THR A 22 10.13 -6.70 -14.91
N SER A 23 10.41 -5.49 -15.45
CA SER A 23 10.66 -4.30 -14.63
C SER A 23 9.46 -3.92 -13.79
N SER A 24 8.24 -4.01 -14.35
CA SER A 24 7.03 -3.66 -13.61
C SER A 24 6.73 -4.62 -12.46
N LYS A 25 7.28 -5.83 -12.48
CA LYS A 25 7.16 -6.79 -11.39
C LYS A 25 8.12 -6.50 -10.24
N ALA A 26 9.11 -5.67 -10.46
CA ALA A 26 10.11 -5.34 -9.46
C ALA A 26 9.61 -4.30 -8.46
N GLU A 27 8.31 -4.02 -8.42
CA GLU A 27 7.75 -3.14 -7.41
C GLU A 27 7.93 -3.76 -6.04
N ASP A 28 8.63 -3.03 -5.20
CA ASP A 28 8.84 -3.43 -3.84
C ASP A 28 7.60 -3.10 -3.01
N THR A 29 7.28 -3.97 -2.10
CA THR A 29 6.21 -3.76 -1.15
C THR A 29 6.71 -4.01 0.25
N GLY A 30 6.04 -3.38 1.22
CA GLY A 30 6.20 -3.66 2.63
C GLY A 30 4.86 -3.99 3.25
N ALA A 31 4.89 -4.62 4.40
CA ALA A 31 3.68 -5.00 5.13
C ALA A 31 3.31 -3.94 6.16
N LEU A 32 2.01 -3.71 6.30
CA LEU A 32 1.46 -2.79 7.28
C LEU A 32 0.30 -3.47 8.01
N SER A 33 0.31 -3.39 9.33
CA SER A 33 -0.76 -3.89 10.19
C SER A 33 -1.28 -2.75 11.04
N ILE A 34 -2.58 -2.50 10.98
CA ILE A 34 -3.23 -1.39 11.67
C ILE A 34 -4.30 -1.94 12.58
N THR A 35 -4.31 -1.47 13.83
CA THR A 35 -5.30 -1.88 14.83
C THR A 35 -5.86 -0.63 15.51
N THR A 36 -7.15 -0.60 15.76
CA THR A 36 -7.77 0.44 16.60
C THR A 36 -8.06 -0.10 18.00
N THR A 37 -7.99 0.78 18.99
CA THR A 37 -8.23 0.42 20.39
C THR A 37 -8.74 1.65 21.17
N PRO A 38 -9.57 1.50 22.18
CA PRO A 38 -10.27 0.31 22.64
C PRO A 38 -11.55 0.01 21.84
N VAL A 39 -11.89 0.88 20.89
CA VAL A 39 -13.11 0.74 20.10
C VAL A 39 -12.80 0.45 18.65
N ARG A 40 -13.80 -0.05 17.94
CA ARG A 40 -13.68 -0.42 16.54
C ARG A 40 -13.86 0.82 15.67
N GLY A 41 -12.78 1.32 15.14
CA GLY A 41 -12.82 2.48 14.25
C GLY A 41 -12.54 2.09 12.81
N ALA A 42 -13.08 2.86 11.89
CA ALA A 42 -12.78 2.70 10.47
C ALA A 42 -11.33 3.08 10.19
N ILE A 43 -10.70 2.36 9.28
CA ILE A 43 -9.31 2.54 8.90
C ILE A 43 -9.26 2.95 7.43
N TYR A 44 -8.53 4.02 7.15
CA TYR A 44 -8.30 4.53 5.80
C TYR A 44 -6.81 4.59 5.53
N ILE A 45 -6.41 4.24 4.32
CA ILE A 45 -5.05 4.43 3.83
C ILE A 45 -5.15 5.27 2.57
N ASP A 46 -4.44 6.41 2.55
CA ASP A 46 -4.48 7.36 1.43
C ASP A 46 -5.92 7.73 1.06
N SER A 47 -6.75 7.93 2.09
CA SER A 47 -8.17 8.30 1.98
C SER A 47 -9.07 7.20 1.43
N ILE A 48 -8.58 5.98 1.32
CA ILE A 48 -9.36 4.83 0.84
C ILE A 48 -9.71 3.94 2.04
N PHE A 49 -10.98 3.62 2.18
CA PHE A 49 -11.45 2.74 3.26
C PHE A 49 -10.86 1.33 3.10
N LYS A 50 -10.28 0.82 4.18
CA LYS A 50 -9.65 -0.50 4.19
C LYS A 50 -10.35 -1.51 5.07
N GLY A 51 -10.96 -1.07 6.16
CA GLY A 51 -11.63 -1.96 7.09
C GLY A 51 -11.96 -1.29 8.39
N THR A 52 -12.46 -2.06 9.31
CA THR A 52 -12.87 -1.58 10.65
C THR A 52 -12.16 -2.41 11.71
N SER A 53 -11.62 -1.74 12.71
CA SER A 53 -10.93 -2.35 13.85
C SER A 53 -9.54 -2.89 13.55
N PHE A 54 -9.35 -3.53 12.42
CA PHE A 54 -8.08 -4.15 12.05
C PHE A 54 -7.95 -4.20 10.52
N TRP A 55 -6.74 -3.96 10.04
CA TRP A 55 -6.38 -4.20 8.65
C TRP A 55 -4.92 -4.60 8.55
N SER A 56 -4.62 -5.54 7.68
CA SER A 56 -3.25 -5.96 7.43
C SER A 56 -3.10 -6.27 5.94
N GLY A 57 -1.98 -5.83 5.36
CA GLY A 57 -1.74 -6.06 3.95
C GLY A 57 -0.42 -5.47 3.50
N TYR A 58 -0.19 -5.52 2.20
CA TYR A 58 1.01 -5.00 1.57
C TYR A 58 0.70 -3.69 0.87
N LEU A 59 1.64 -2.77 0.95
CA LEU A 59 1.59 -1.47 0.28
C LEU A 59 2.86 -1.25 -0.50
N ASP A 60 2.76 -0.45 -1.55
CA ASP A 60 3.94 -0.02 -2.31
C ASP A 60 4.87 0.79 -1.42
N VAL A 61 6.17 0.69 -1.68
CA VAL A 61 7.14 1.51 -0.97
C VAL A 61 6.83 2.98 -1.16
N GLY A 62 7.06 3.76 -0.12
CA GLY A 62 6.83 5.20 -0.12
C GLY A 62 5.97 5.63 1.06
N SER A 63 5.57 6.88 1.02
CA SER A 63 4.77 7.51 2.07
C SER A 63 3.29 7.19 1.91
N HIS A 64 2.65 6.76 2.99
CA HIS A 64 1.21 6.51 3.04
C HIS A 64 0.62 7.17 4.28
N VAL A 65 -0.58 7.71 4.15
CA VAL A 65 -1.27 8.36 5.26
C VAL A 65 -2.35 7.40 5.78
N VAL A 66 -2.22 7.04 7.05
CA VAL A 66 -3.21 6.24 7.76
C VAL A 66 -4.12 7.18 8.56
N SER A 67 -5.41 7.09 8.36
CA SER A 67 -6.39 7.89 9.08
C SER A 67 -7.51 7.00 9.60
N PHE A 68 -8.31 7.56 10.49
CA PHE A 68 -9.32 6.81 11.23
C PHE A 68 -10.65 7.53 11.21
N GLY A 69 -11.74 6.78 11.25
CA GLY A 69 -13.08 7.33 11.27
C GLY A 69 -13.51 7.76 12.66
N ASN A 70 -14.59 8.53 12.70
CA ASN A 70 -15.19 8.97 13.96
C ASN A 70 -15.92 7.82 14.64
N VAL A 71 -15.83 7.79 15.96
CA VAL A 71 -16.62 6.90 16.82
C VAL A 71 -17.26 7.73 17.88
N ASP A 72 -18.57 7.62 18.03
CA ASP A 72 -19.34 8.40 19.00
C ASP A 72 -18.82 8.19 20.43
N GLY A 73 -18.63 9.27 21.15
CA GLY A 73 -18.14 9.23 22.53
C GLY A 73 -16.63 9.15 22.65
N TYR A 74 -15.90 9.21 21.54
CA TYR A 74 -14.45 9.12 21.55
C TYR A 74 -13.79 10.21 20.71
N VAL A 75 -12.57 10.54 21.09
CA VAL A 75 -11.71 11.41 20.30
C VAL A 75 -10.99 10.54 19.29
N ARG A 76 -11.11 10.90 18.03
CA ARG A 76 -10.47 10.18 16.92
C ARG A 76 -8.95 10.31 17.01
N PRO A 77 -8.21 9.23 16.77
CA PRO A 77 -6.74 9.33 16.70
C PRO A 77 -6.31 10.23 15.54
N PRO A 78 -5.21 10.97 15.71
CA PRO A 78 -4.66 11.76 14.60
C PRO A 78 -4.19 10.85 13.46
N SER A 79 -4.17 11.40 12.27
CA SER A 79 -3.59 10.71 11.11
C SER A 79 -2.10 10.50 11.31
N GLN A 80 -1.59 9.40 10.79
CA GLN A 80 -0.17 9.07 10.87
C GLN A 80 0.38 8.84 9.47
N THR A 81 1.55 9.39 9.20
CA THR A 81 2.27 9.14 7.95
C THR A 81 3.26 8.01 8.19
N VAL A 82 3.16 6.96 7.39
CA VAL A 82 4.03 5.79 7.47
C VAL A 82 4.85 5.72 6.19
N THR A 83 6.16 5.59 6.31
CA THR A 83 7.03 5.35 5.16
C THR A 83 7.27 3.85 5.05
N VAL A 84 6.71 3.25 4.02
CA VAL A 84 6.83 1.81 3.78
C VAL A 84 8.14 1.55 3.05
N ILE A 85 8.92 0.63 3.59
CA ILE A 85 10.20 0.19 3.02
C ILE A 85 10.05 -1.28 2.61
N ALA A 86 10.67 -1.64 1.50
CA ALA A 86 10.59 -3.00 0.96
C ALA A 86 10.96 -4.04 2.01
N ASP A 87 10.17 -5.10 2.07
CA ASP A 87 10.39 -6.28 2.91
C ASP A 87 10.36 -5.98 4.42
N GLN A 88 9.86 -4.81 4.82
CA GLN A 88 9.68 -4.44 6.23
C GLN A 88 8.23 -4.55 6.63
N THR A 89 8.00 -4.77 7.93
CA THR A 89 6.65 -4.82 8.52
C THR A 89 6.51 -3.69 9.53
N TYR A 90 5.42 -2.95 9.41
CA TYR A 90 5.10 -1.84 10.31
C TYR A 90 3.79 -2.09 11.03
N TYR A 91 3.70 -1.61 12.24
CA TYR A 91 2.51 -1.70 13.06
C TYR A 91 2.04 -0.29 13.43
N VAL A 92 0.75 -0.04 13.23
CA VAL A 92 0.14 1.24 13.56
C VAL A 92 -1.03 0.98 14.50
N ILE A 93 -1.10 1.76 15.57
CA ILE A 93 -2.18 1.69 16.53
C ILE A 93 -2.96 3.02 16.48
N GLY A 94 -4.25 2.92 16.18
CA GLY A 94 -5.18 4.04 16.29
C GLY A 94 -5.81 4.04 17.66
N ALA A 95 -5.26 4.85 18.57
CA ALA A 95 -5.72 4.90 19.93
C ALA A 95 -6.83 5.95 20.08
N TYR A 96 -8.05 5.48 20.28
CA TYR A 96 -9.20 6.33 20.59
C TYR A 96 -9.22 6.66 22.07
N ARG A 97 -9.52 7.88 22.39
CA ARG A 97 -9.61 8.35 23.77
C ARG A 97 -11.05 8.67 24.11
N LYS A 98 -11.53 8.12 25.21
CA LYS A 98 -12.88 8.38 25.68
C LYS A 98 -13.08 9.86 26.02
N LEU A 99 -14.22 10.43 25.62
CA LEU A 99 -14.51 11.85 25.87
C LEU A 99 -14.80 12.12 27.33
N PHE A 100 -15.32 11.15 28.06
CA PHE A 100 -15.69 11.30 29.46
C PHE A 100 -15.02 10.31 30.37
#